data_2d79871f0611271991135163766903ba
#
_entry.id   2d79871f0611271991135163766903ba
#
_cell.length_a   1.000
_cell.length_b   1.000
_cell.length_c   1.000
_cell.angle_alpha   90.00
_cell.angle_beta   90.00
_cell.angle_gamma   90.00
#
_symmetry.space_group_name_H-M   'P 1'
#
loop_
_entity.id
_entity.type
_entity.pdbx_description
1 polymer ?
#
loop_
_entity_poly.entity_id
_entity_poly.type
_entity_poly.pdbx_seq_one_letter_code
_entity_poly.pdbx_strand_id
1 'polypeptide(L)'
;MESKSRRQILQALGSLGAYGALYPLASRGSFAQSDHVPAGIRFGVQLNAFPIDPKRFETFTATLAQVKQIGYQGFEAGFRFVSEQFAAPEMARRSIERTGLTFFGIHIFFPDNLYDQTTRIAAPSVYEPVARGGAALGAKHLILSGAPAQNADQLKAKIEALNTAGRFALTTGLTAAYHNHWWEFESKVGEIEALYTQTDPGLVHFVLDAGHAFHGGADVPAFIRAHPQRIIGFHLRDFKNSDYVELGTGDFPLHQVVATIRQIGWKGWVENEEERADHSQAGLKVIAPAYKAMREAFES
;
A
#
# COMPACT_ATOMS: atom_id res chain seq x y z
N MET A 1 7.08 0.06 -63.04
CA MET A 1 6.77 -0.19 -61.61
C MET A 1 5.85 -1.39 -61.55
N GLU A 2 6.40 -2.57 -61.37
CA GLU A 2 5.65 -3.83 -61.41
C GLU A 2 4.99 -4.10 -60.06
N SER A 3 3.68 -4.35 -60.09
CA SER A 3 2.89 -4.73 -58.91
C SER A 3 3.25 -6.15 -58.49
N LYS A 4 3.80 -6.32 -57.30
CA LYS A 4 4.03 -7.63 -56.71
C LYS A 4 2.70 -8.38 -56.53
N SER A 5 2.60 -9.59 -57.04
CA SER A 5 1.38 -10.38 -57.04
C SER A 5 0.98 -10.81 -55.61
N ARG A 6 -0.34 -10.96 -55.38
CA ARG A 6 -0.92 -11.45 -54.08
C ARG A 6 -0.30 -12.73 -53.53
N ARG A 7 0.31 -13.51 -54.41
CA ARG A 7 0.96 -14.79 -54.04
C ARG A 7 2.30 -14.62 -53.30
N GLN A 8 2.99 -13.48 -53.52
CA GLN A 8 4.24 -13.16 -52.81
C GLN A 8 4.00 -12.58 -51.40
N ILE A 9 2.82 -11.99 -51.18
CA ILE A 9 2.42 -11.48 -49.86
C ILE A 9 2.02 -12.61 -48.91
N LEU A 10 1.44 -13.72 -49.45
CA LEU A 10 1.04 -14.88 -48.67
C LEU A 10 2.23 -15.79 -48.30
N GLN A 11 3.34 -15.73 -49.00
CA GLN A 11 4.55 -16.47 -48.66
C GLN A 11 5.41 -15.77 -47.60
N ALA A 12 5.22 -14.50 -47.35
CA ALA A 12 5.90 -13.72 -46.30
C ALA A 12 5.23 -13.86 -44.91
N LEU A 13 4.01 -14.41 -44.83
CA LEU A 13 3.27 -14.62 -43.59
C LEU A 13 3.37 -16.04 -43.03
N GLY A 14 4.12 -16.92 -43.74
CA GLY A 14 4.26 -18.35 -43.39
C GLY A 14 5.46 -18.73 -42.53
N SER A 15 6.26 -17.78 -42.03
CA SER A 15 7.49 -18.07 -41.28
C SER A 15 7.59 -17.38 -39.92
N LEU A 16 6.47 -17.02 -39.30
CA LEU A 16 6.42 -16.78 -37.86
C LEU A 16 6.10 -18.14 -37.19
N GLY A 17 7.10 -19.00 -37.22
CA GLY A 17 7.13 -20.23 -36.48
C GLY A 17 7.00 -19.96 -34.99
N ALA A 18 6.13 -20.72 -34.36
CA ALA A 18 5.90 -20.83 -32.95
C ALA A 18 7.20 -20.90 -32.13
N TYR A 19 7.64 -19.78 -31.58
CA TYR A 19 8.40 -19.80 -30.35
C TYR A 19 7.39 -19.81 -29.20
N GLY A 20 6.69 -20.92 -29.06
CA GLY A 20 6.16 -21.36 -27.80
C GLY A 20 7.34 -21.62 -26.89
N ALA A 21 7.81 -20.63 -26.18
CA ALA A 21 8.62 -20.86 -25.00
C ALA A 21 7.74 -21.67 -24.04
N LEU A 22 7.91 -22.98 -24.06
CA LEU A 22 7.59 -23.86 -22.95
C LEU A 22 8.43 -23.35 -21.77
N TYR A 23 7.88 -22.39 -21.02
CA TYR A 23 8.30 -22.25 -19.65
C TYR A 23 7.99 -23.60 -19.01
N PRO A 24 9.00 -24.28 -18.46
CA PRO A 24 8.71 -25.44 -17.65
C PRO A 24 7.74 -24.93 -16.60
N LEU A 25 6.60 -25.57 -16.47
CA LEU A 25 5.77 -25.53 -15.29
C LEU A 25 6.70 -25.90 -14.13
N ALA A 26 7.39 -24.88 -13.61
CA ALA A 26 8.09 -25.00 -12.35
C ALA A 26 7.02 -25.49 -11.39
N SER A 27 7.27 -26.69 -10.88
CA SER A 27 6.49 -27.40 -9.89
C SER A 27 5.68 -26.42 -9.04
N ARG A 28 4.39 -26.65 -8.96
CA ARG A 28 3.49 -26.07 -7.98
C ARG A 28 4.11 -26.27 -6.59
N GLY A 29 5.07 -25.43 -6.24
CA GLY A 29 5.36 -25.12 -4.87
C GLY A 29 4.13 -24.36 -4.38
N SER A 30 3.13 -25.08 -3.91
CA SER A 30 2.19 -24.48 -2.97
C SER A 30 3.10 -24.01 -1.86
N PHE A 31 3.23 -22.67 -1.69
CA PHE A 31 3.74 -22.13 -0.47
C PHE A 31 2.74 -22.59 0.58
N ALA A 32 3.03 -23.75 1.19
CA ALA A 32 2.25 -24.25 2.30
C ALA A 32 2.27 -23.12 3.33
N GLN A 33 1.10 -22.57 3.62
CA GLN A 33 0.93 -21.62 4.70
C GLN A 33 1.47 -22.33 5.94
N SER A 34 2.66 -21.94 6.42
CA SER A 34 3.21 -22.57 7.62
C SER A 34 2.34 -22.13 8.80
N ASP A 35 2.02 -23.06 9.69
CA ASP A 35 1.15 -22.84 10.84
C ASP A 35 1.78 -21.92 11.91
N HIS A 36 2.92 -21.27 11.63
CA HIS A 36 3.70 -20.50 12.58
C HIS A 36 3.39 -19.00 12.64
N VAL A 37 2.74 -18.43 11.63
CA VAL A 37 2.31 -17.02 11.70
C VAL A 37 1.22 -16.87 12.75
N PRO A 38 1.34 -15.91 13.70
CA PRO A 38 0.35 -15.74 14.76
C PRO A 38 -1.07 -15.58 14.21
N ALA A 39 -2.02 -16.27 14.82
CA ALA A 39 -3.43 -16.17 14.44
C ALA A 39 -3.90 -14.70 14.54
N GLY A 40 -4.49 -14.20 13.45
CA GLY A 40 -4.99 -12.84 13.35
C GLY A 40 -4.03 -11.85 12.68
N ILE A 41 -2.80 -12.23 12.33
CA ILE A 41 -1.94 -11.46 11.43
C ILE A 41 -2.31 -11.82 9.99
N ARG A 42 -2.46 -10.81 9.15
CA ARG A 42 -2.76 -10.93 7.72
C ARG A 42 -1.74 -10.12 6.92
N PHE A 43 -1.22 -10.72 5.86
CA PHE A 43 -0.24 -10.07 5.00
C PHE A 43 -0.90 -9.42 3.79
N GLY A 44 -0.60 -8.14 3.63
CA GLY A 44 -0.99 -7.31 2.50
C GLY A 44 0.20 -6.70 1.78
N VAL A 45 -0.08 -5.99 0.70
CA VAL A 45 0.92 -5.24 -0.07
C VAL A 45 0.31 -3.95 -0.60
N GLN A 46 1.09 -2.88 -0.49
CA GLN A 46 0.80 -1.63 -1.18
C GLN A 46 1.27 -1.73 -2.65
N LEU A 47 0.43 -1.31 -3.61
CA LEU A 47 0.63 -1.60 -5.02
C LEU A 47 1.58 -0.65 -5.75
N ASN A 48 2.26 0.28 -5.07
CA ASN A 48 3.13 1.27 -5.71
C ASN A 48 4.25 0.67 -6.56
N ALA A 49 4.75 -0.51 -6.18
CA ALA A 49 5.82 -1.21 -6.89
C ALA A 49 5.38 -1.81 -8.24
N PHE A 50 4.11 -1.82 -8.57
CA PHE A 50 3.63 -2.42 -9.80
C PHE A 50 3.39 -1.38 -10.89
N PRO A 51 3.69 -1.71 -12.17
CA PRO A 51 3.49 -0.82 -13.30
C PRO A 51 2.01 -0.81 -13.73
N ILE A 52 1.14 -0.26 -12.88
CA ILE A 52 -0.30 -0.16 -13.16
C ILE A 52 -0.56 1.08 -14.01
N ASP A 53 -1.18 0.89 -15.17
CA ASP A 53 -1.68 1.98 -16.00
C ASP A 53 -3.12 2.34 -15.57
N PRO A 54 -3.37 3.54 -15.01
CA PRO A 54 -4.69 3.94 -14.53
C PRO A 54 -5.79 3.91 -15.62
N LYS A 55 -5.42 4.07 -16.90
CA LYS A 55 -6.36 4.04 -18.03
C LYS A 55 -6.70 2.63 -18.50
N ARG A 56 -5.99 1.63 -17.99
CA ARG A 56 -6.11 0.24 -18.41
C ARG A 56 -6.35 -0.66 -17.20
N PHE A 57 -7.61 -0.74 -16.78
CA PHE A 57 -7.99 -1.49 -15.56
C PHE A 57 -7.55 -2.97 -15.57
N GLU A 58 -7.34 -3.55 -16.74
CA GLU A 58 -6.78 -4.91 -16.86
C GLU A 58 -5.36 -5.02 -16.29
N THR A 59 -4.56 -3.95 -16.28
CA THR A 59 -3.24 -3.96 -15.64
C THR A 59 -3.35 -4.05 -14.12
N PHE A 60 -4.35 -3.38 -13.54
CA PHE A 60 -4.67 -3.48 -12.12
C PHE A 60 -5.10 -4.91 -11.74
N THR A 61 -6.03 -5.50 -12.50
CA THR A 61 -6.50 -6.87 -12.22
C THR A 61 -5.40 -7.92 -12.43
N ALA A 62 -4.52 -7.73 -13.42
CA ALA A 62 -3.35 -8.58 -13.61
C ALA A 62 -2.38 -8.49 -12.43
N THR A 63 -2.19 -7.29 -11.87
CA THR A 63 -1.42 -7.08 -10.64
C THR A 63 -2.03 -7.84 -9.46
N LEU A 64 -3.34 -7.75 -9.26
CA LEU A 64 -4.01 -8.49 -8.19
C LEU A 64 -3.84 -10.01 -8.32
N ALA A 65 -3.82 -10.54 -9.54
CA ALA A 65 -3.53 -11.96 -9.78
C ALA A 65 -2.10 -12.32 -9.35
N GLN A 66 -1.12 -11.47 -9.63
CA GLN A 66 0.26 -11.66 -9.16
C GLN A 66 0.36 -11.59 -7.63
N VAL A 67 -0.27 -10.60 -7.01
CA VAL A 67 -0.35 -10.46 -5.54
C VAL A 67 -0.89 -11.73 -4.90
N LYS A 68 -1.99 -12.27 -5.45
CA LYS A 68 -2.57 -13.53 -4.99
C LYS A 68 -1.62 -14.72 -5.16
N GLN A 69 -0.92 -14.79 -6.30
CA GLN A 69 0.04 -15.85 -6.60
C GLN A 69 1.22 -15.86 -5.61
N ILE A 70 1.70 -14.69 -5.16
CA ILE A 70 2.75 -14.57 -4.14
C ILE A 70 2.29 -15.15 -2.80
N GLY A 71 1.00 -15.01 -2.47
CA GLY A 71 0.43 -15.50 -1.22
C GLY A 71 -0.17 -14.41 -0.30
N TYR A 72 -0.18 -13.17 -0.73
CA TYR A 72 -0.83 -12.09 0.02
C TYR A 72 -2.34 -12.33 0.15
N GLN A 73 -2.91 -11.81 1.21
CA GLN A 73 -4.34 -11.95 1.55
C GLN A 73 -5.13 -10.66 1.25
N GLY A 74 -4.42 -9.55 1.07
CA GLY A 74 -5.01 -8.26 0.79
C GLY A 74 -4.04 -7.31 0.09
N PHE A 75 -4.54 -6.14 -0.23
CA PHE A 75 -3.79 -5.09 -0.88
C PHE A 75 -4.28 -3.71 -0.47
N GLU A 76 -3.39 -2.74 -0.54
CA GLU A 76 -3.66 -1.31 -0.52
C GLU A 76 -3.36 -0.72 -1.91
N ALA A 77 -4.16 0.24 -2.35
CA ALA A 77 -3.98 0.86 -3.65
C ALA A 77 -4.03 2.38 -3.56
N GLY A 78 -3.08 3.05 -4.19
CA GLY A 78 -3.20 4.47 -4.48
C GLY A 78 -4.46 4.75 -5.31
N PHE A 79 -5.24 5.76 -4.92
CA PHE A 79 -6.52 6.08 -5.57
C PHE A 79 -6.38 6.30 -7.09
N ARG A 80 -5.24 6.83 -7.54
CA ARG A 80 -4.92 7.07 -8.95
C ARG A 80 -5.00 5.83 -9.83
N PHE A 81 -4.80 4.64 -9.26
CA PHE A 81 -4.86 3.38 -10.02
C PHE A 81 -6.28 2.92 -10.36
N VAL A 82 -7.28 3.43 -9.65
CA VAL A 82 -8.67 2.95 -9.75
C VAL A 82 -9.70 4.07 -9.91
N SER A 83 -9.30 5.34 -9.90
CA SER A 83 -10.21 6.49 -9.96
C SER A 83 -11.09 6.53 -11.21
N GLU A 84 -10.60 6.05 -12.36
CA GLU A 84 -11.37 5.92 -13.59
C GLU A 84 -12.59 5.00 -13.44
N GLN A 85 -12.60 4.13 -12.41
CA GLN A 85 -13.69 3.20 -12.15
C GLN A 85 -14.77 3.77 -11.21
N PHE A 86 -14.58 4.94 -10.64
CA PHE A 86 -15.51 5.50 -9.66
C PHE A 86 -16.89 5.85 -10.26
N ALA A 87 -16.94 6.20 -11.54
CA ALA A 87 -18.18 6.54 -12.24
C ALA A 87 -19.08 5.32 -12.50
N ALA A 88 -18.50 4.12 -12.63
CA ALA A 88 -19.24 2.86 -12.89
C ALA A 88 -18.51 1.68 -12.19
N PRO A 89 -18.60 1.58 -10.85
CA PRO A 89 -17.73 0.72 -10.06
C PRO A 89 -18.09 -0.78 -10.09
N GLU A 90 -19.27 -1.17 -10.59
CA GLU A 90 -19.82 -2.52 -10.38
C GLU A 90 -18.98 -3.62 -11.04
N MET A 91 -18.48 -3.38 -12.26
CA MET A 91 -17.63 -4.35 -12.96
C MET A 91 -16.25 -4.47 -12.30
N ALA A 92 -15.67 -3.34 -11.93
CA ALA A 92 -14.39 -3.29 -11.25
C ALA A 92 -14.47 -3.96 -9.88
N ARG A 93 -15.51 -3.66 -9.10
CA ARG A 93 -15.78 -4.29 -7.81
C ARG A 93 -15.86 -5.81 -7.94
N ARG A 94 -16.69 -6.32 -8.86
CA ARG A 94 -16.79 -7.78 -9.11
C ARG A 94 -15.45 -8.41 -9.52
N SER A 95 -14.62 -7.67 -10.26
CA SER A 95 -13.29 -8.16 -10.65
C SER A 95 -12.35 -8.25 -9.46
N ILE A 96 -12.38 -7.28 -8.56
CA ILE A 96 -11.63 -7.30 -7.29
C ILE A 96 -12.13 -8.47 -6.41
N GLU A 97 -13.42 -8.58 -6.19
CA GLU A 97 -14.03 -9.64 -5.36
C GLU A 97 -13.66 -11.06 -5.83
N ARG A 98 -13.62 -11.29 -7.15
CA ARG A 98 -13.21 -12.60 -7.71
C ARG A 98 -11.79 -13.00 -7.39
N THR A 99 -10.90 -12.08 -7.05
CA THR A 99 -9.53 -12.42 -6.62
C THR A 99 -9.51 -13.09 -5.25
N GLY A 100 -10.53 -12.86 -4.43
CA GLY A 100 -10.57 -13.26 -3.03
C GLY A 100 -9.56 -12.50 -2.15
N LEU A 101 -8.96 -11.42 -2.66
CA LEU A 101 -8.14 -10.51 -1.87
C LEU A 101 -9.01 -9.49 -1.14
N THR A 102 -8.61 -9.10 0.05
CA THR A 102 -9.23 -7.98 0.75
C THR A 102 -8.63 -6.67 0.22
N PHE A 103 -9.48 -5.74 -0.22
CA PHE A 103 -9.06 -4.36 -0.49
C PHE A 103 -8.97 -3.62 0.85
N PHE A 104 -7.77 -3.63 1.45
CA PHE A 104 -7.54 -3.06 2.78
C PHE A 104 -7.81 -1.57 2.78
N GLY A 105 -7.13 -0.80 1.94
CA GLY A 105 -7.23 0.65 1.95
C GLY A 105 -7.07 1.29 0.58
N ILE A 106 -7.84 2.38 0.37
CA ILE A 106 -7.61 3.29 -0.74
C ILE A 106 -6.80 4.49 -0.22
N HIS A 107 -5.62 4.70 -0.79
CA HIS A 107 -4.63 5.64 -0.28
C HIS A 107 -4.57 6.93 -1.10
N ILE A 108 -4.60 8.04 -0.41
CA ILE A 108 -4.37 9.38 -0.96
C ILE A 108 -2.99 9.85 -0.56
N PHE A 109 -2.10 9.86 -1.53
CA PHE A 109 -0.76 10.42 -1.42
C PHE A 109 -0.46 11.33 -2.60
N PHE A 110 0.14 12.49 -2.32
CA PHE A 110 0.51 13.50 -3.30
C PHE A 110 1.92 14.03 -3.06
N PRO A 111 2.55 14.66 -4.08
CA PRO A 111 3.63 15.62 -3.82
C PRO A 111 3.17 16.76 -2.91
N ASP A 112 4.04 17.28 -2.04
CA ASP A 112 3.72 18.24 -0.98
C ASP A 112 2.94 19.48 -1.41
N ASN A 113 3.20 19.97 -2.63
CA ASN A 113 2.55 21.16 -3.18
C ASN A 113 1.09 20.94 -3.58
N LEU A 114 0.61 19.71 -3.62
CA LEU A 114 -0.79 19.37 -3.95
C LEU A 114 -1.67 19.17 -2.72
N TYR A 115 -1.09 19.14 -1.52
CA TYR A 115 -1.86 19.19 -0.28
C TYR A 115 -2.38 20.60 0.00
N ASP A 116 -3.49 20.69 0.69
CA ASP A 116 -3.99 21.98 1.18
C ASP A 116 -2.93 22.64 2.08
N GLN A 117 -2.63 23.90 1.82
CA GLN A 117 -1.50 24.59 2.47
C GLN A 117 -1.77 24.94 3.94
N THR A 118 -3.03 24.94 4.37
CA THR A 118 -3.43 25.20 5.76
C THR A 118 -3.51 23.90 6.55
N THR A 119 -4.24 22.92 6.02
CA THR A 119 -4.54 21.66 6.72
C THR A 119 -3.48 20.57 6.51
N ARG A 120 -2.61 20.75 5.53
CA ARG A 120 -1.50 19.84 5.18
C ARG A 120 -1.93 18.41 4.81
N ILE A 121 -3.22 18.19 4.51
CA ILE A 121 -3.78 16.97 3.94
C ILE A 121 -4.54 17.26 2.65
N ALA A 122 -5.04 16.23 1.98
CA ALA A 122 -5.89 16.39 0.81
C ALA A 122 -7.17 17.18 1.15
N ALA A 123 -7.56 18.14 0.29
CA ALA A 123 -8.79 18.90 0.48
C ALA A 123 -10.06 18.01 0.37
N PRO A 124 -11.20 18.42 0.96
CA PRO A 124 -12.47 17.68 0.85
C PRO A 124 -12.89 17.36 -0.59
N SER A 125 -12.65 18.28 -1.52
CA SER A 125 -12.92 18.09 -2.95
C SER A 125 -12.15 16.91 -3.57
N VAL A 126 -11.10 16.42 -2.91
CA VAL A 126 -10.30 15.26 -3.31
C VAL A 126 -10.68 14.02 -2.49
N TYR A 127 -10.62 14.10 -1.15
CA TYR A 127 -10.81 12.89 -0.36
C TYR A 127 -12.26 12.38 -0.36
N GLU A 128 -13.26 13.25 -0.53
CA GLU A 128 -14.65 12.81 -0.55
C GLU A 128 -14.99 11.93 -1.76
N PRO A 129 -14.68 12.31 -3.02
CA PRO A 129 -14.87 11.42 -4.17
C PRO A 129 -14.08 10.11 -4.04
N VAL A 130 -12.85 10.18 -3.50
CA VAL A 130 -12.01 8.98 -3.29
C VAL A 130 -12.63 8.05 -2.26
N ALA A 131 -13.15 8.58 -1.15
CA ALA A 131 -13.83 7.76 -0.14
C ALA A 131 -15.07 7.07 -0.72
N ARG A 132 -15.94 7.80 -1.44
CA ARG A 132 -17.12 7.20 -2.09
C ARG A 132 -16.73 6.13 -3.12
N GLY A 133 -15.78 6.44 -3.98
CA GLY A 133 -15.30 5.52 -5.03
C GLY A 133 -14.62 4.29 -4.43
N GLY A 134 -13.75 4.47 -3.44
CA GLY A 134 -13.09 3.38 -2.71
C GLY A 134 -14.08 2.45 -2.03
N ALA A 135 -15.08 3.00 -1.33
CA ALA A 135 -16.16 2.22 -0.71
C ALA A 135 -16.95 1.43 -1.76
N ALA A 136 -17.29 2.06 -2.89
CA ALA A 136 -17.99 1.39 -3.99
C ALA A 136 -17.17 0.25 -4.59
N LEU A 137 -15.84 0.35 -4.61
CA LEU A 137 -14.92 -0.71 -5.06
C LEU A 137 -14.65 -1.78 -3.99
N GLY A 138 -15.08 -1.57 -2.75
CA GLY A 138 -14.96 -2.54 -1.66
C GLY A 138 -13.77 -2.33 -0.72
N ALA A 139 -13.10 -1.19 -0.79
CA ALA A 139 -12.09 -0.80 0.19
C ALA A 139 -12.68 -0.77 1.62
N LYS A 140 -11.84 -0.99 2.62
CA LYS A 140 -12.23 -0.95 4.05
C LYS A 140 -11.82 0.35 4.72
N HIS A 141 -10.72 0.95 4.27
CA HIS A 141 -10.15 2.14 4.88
C HIS A 141 -9.90 3.23 3.84
N LEU A 142 -10.13 4.49 4.24
CA LEU A 142 -9.60 5.67 3.57
C LEU A 142 -8.26 6.00 4.23
N ILE A 143 -7.17 5.81 3.51
CA ILE A 143 -5.84 6.10 4.02
C ILE A 143 -5.39 7.47 3.50
N LEU A 144 -4.99 8.32 4.41
CA LEU A 144 -4.57 9.69 4.15
C LEU A 144 -3.11 9.85 4.56
N SER A 145 -2.29 10.35 3.65
CA SER A 145 -1.00 10.95 3.96
C SER A 145 -1.10 12.46 3.92
N GLY A 146 -0.07 13.15 4.40
CA GLY A 146 -0.03 14.59 4.41
C GLY A 146 1.37 15.17 4.29
N ALA A 147 1.46 16.45 3.96
CA ALA A 147 2.70 17.21 4.05
C ALA A 147 3.02 17.57 5.50
N PRO A 148 4.31 17.81 5.87
CA PRO A 148 4.69 18.16 7.22
C PRO A 148 4.07 19.49 7.68
N ALA A 149 3.59 19.56 8.92
CA ALA A 149 3.15 20.79 9.54
C ALA A 149 4.38 21.65 9.88
N GLN A 150 4.36 22.92 9.44
CA GLN A 150 5.48 23.84 9.61
C GLN A 150 5.44 24.60 10.95
N ASN A 151 4.26 24.68 11.58
CA ASN A 151 4.01 25.39 12.82
C ASN A 151 2.78 24.80 13.56
N ALA A 152 2.55 25.30 14.78
CA ALA A 152 1.46 24.83 15.63
C ALA A 152 0.06 25.08 15.04
N ASP A 153 -0.14 26.16 14.30
CA ASP A 153 -1.45 26.46 13.69
C ASP A 153 -1.78 25.46 12.58
N GLN A 154 -0.81 25.14 11.72
CA GLN A 154 -0.97 24.10 10.71
C GLN A 154 -1.17 22.72 11.33
N LEU A 155 -0.45 22.38 12.41
CA LEU A 155 -0.63 21.14 13.12
C LEU A 155 -2.06 21.01 13.69
N LYS A 156 -2.55 22.05 14.32
CA LYS A 156 -3.93 22.11 14.80
C LYS A 156 -4.93 21.96 13.67
N ALA A 157 -4.74 22.69 12.57
CA ALA A 157 -5.60 22.59 11.39
C ALA A 157 -5.58 21.19 10.77
N LYS A 158 -4.41 20.53 10.73
CA LYS A 158 -4.25 19.15 10.25
C LYS A 158 -5.05 18.17 11.11
N ILE A 159 -4.97 18.27 12.44
CA ILE A 159 -5.73 17.44 13.39
C ILE A 159 -7.25 17.61 13.17
N GLU A 160 -7.74 18.84 13.08
CA GLU A 160 -9.15 19.12 12.85
C GLU A 160 -9.63 18.62 11.49
N ALA A 161 -8.82 18.76 10.45
CA ALA A 161 -9.10 18.26 9.10
C ALA A 161 -9.14 16.74 9.04
N LEU A 162 -8.22 16.04 9.73
CA LEU A 162 -8.24 14.59 9.85
C LEU A 162 -9.50 14.09 10.57
N ASN A 163 -9.90 14.72 11.66
CA ASN A 163 -11.16 14.39 12.33
C ASN A 163 -12.36 14.61 11.42
N THR A 164 -12.33 15.65 10.58
CA THR A 164 -13.39 15.92 9.61
C THR A 164 -13.44 14.89 8.51
N ALA A 165 -12.27 14.51 7.95
CA ALA A 165 -12.17 13.43 6.98
C ALA A 165 -12.63 12.08 7.57
N GLY A 166 -12.31 11.81 8.85
CA GLY A 166 -12.76 10.63 9.58
C GLY A 166 -14.29 10.56 9.70
N ARG A 167 -14.92 11.65 10.09
CA ARG A 167 -16.41 11.73 10.11
C ARG A 167 -17.01 11.47 8.74
N PHE A 168 -16.41 12.04 7.69
CA PHE A 168 -16.87 11.80 6.33
C PHE A 168 -16.70 10.35 5.90
N ALA A 169 -15.53 9.75 6.15
CA ALA A 169 -15.24 8.35 5.82
C ALA A 169 -16.30 7.40 6.41
N LEU A 170 -16.70 7.61 7.67
CA LEU A 170 -17.76 6.81 8.31
C LEU A 170 -19.10 6.88 7.55
N THR A 171 -19.43 8.02 6.92
CA THR A 171 -20.67 8.14 6.11
C THR A 171 -20.64 7.28 4.86
N THR A 172 -19.47 6.86 4.41
CA THR A 172 -19.27 5.97 3.26
C THR A 172 -19.07 4.51 3.65
N GLY A 173 -19.05 4.22 4.95
CA GLY A 173 -18.74 2.88 5.48
C GLY A 173 -17.24 2.56 5.55
N LEU A 174 -16.37 3.56 5.38
CA LEU A 174 -14.93 3.41 5.55
C LEU A 174 -14.50 3.89 6.94
N THR A 175 -13.38 3.33 7.43
CA THR A 175 -12.63 3.89 8.55
C THR A 175 -11.49 4.73 8.00
N ALA A 176 -11.29 5.95 8.52
CA ALA A 176 -10.14 6.75 8.13
C ALA A 176 -8.88 6.34 8.91
N ALA A 177 -7.75 6.30 8.21
CA ALA A 177 -6.45 6.11 8.81
C ALA A 177 -5.44 7.12 8.26
N TYR A 178 -4.52 7.57 9.10
CA TYR A 178 -3.38 8.36 8.68
C TYR A 178 -2.16 7.46 8.50
N HIS A 179 -1.46 7.61 7.37
CA HIS A 179 -0.20 6.96 7.07
C HIS A 179 0.93 7.98 7.21
N ASN A 180 1.88 7.70 8.10
CA ASN A 180 3.03 8.56 8.34
C ASN A 180 4.14 8.33 7.31
N HIS A 181 4.96 9.37 7.17
CA HIS A 181 6.29 9.29 6.57
C HIS A 181 7.35 9.58 7.64
N TRP A 182 8.60 9.73 7.23
CA TRP A 182 9.71 10.02 8.13
C TRP A 182 9.65 11.44 8.71
N TRP A 183 9.13 12.42 7.95
CA TRP A 183 9.11 13.82 8.35
C TRP A 183 8.19 14.15 9.54
N GLU A 184 7.16 13.38 9.80
CA GLU A 184 6.35 13.57 11.00
C GLU A 184 7.12 13.22 12.27
N PHE A 185 8.07 12.29 12.19
CA PHE A 185 8.96 11.93 13.31
C PHE A 185 10.09 12.95 13.51
N GLU A 186 10.59 13.58 12.45
CA GLU A 186 11.59 14.66 12.52
C GLU A 186 10.99 16.02 12.84
N SER A 187 9.67 16.13 12.94
CA SER A 187 8.96 17.39 13.08
C SER A 187 9.29 18.13 14.36
N LYS A 188 9.71 19.40 14.21
CA LYS A 188 10.01 20.29 15.34
C LYS A 188 8.78 20.70 16.16
N VAL A 189 7.57 20.46 15.64
CA VAL A 189 6.32 20.75 16.34
C VAL A 189 5.71 19.52 17.02
N GLY A 190 6.46 18.40 17.06
CA GLY A 190 6.01 17.15 17.69
C GLY A 190 4.81 16.53 16.98
N GLU A 191 4.83 16.57 15.66
CA GLU A 191 3.67 16.26 14.82
C GLU A 191 3.13 14.87 15.06
N ILE A 192 3.99 13.82 15.01
CA ILE A 192 3.53 12.44 15.14
C ILE A 192 2.81 12.18 16.46
N GLU A 193 3.37 12.62 17.59
CA GLU A 193 2.76 12.46 18.90
C GLU A 193 1.43 13.22 19.01
N ALA A 194 1.36 14.43 18.46
CA ALA A 194 0.14 15.21 18.44
C ALA A 194 -0.95 14.53 17.60
N LEU A 195 -0.61 13.96 16.44
CA LEU A 195 -1.56 13.22 15.61
C LEU A 195 -2.13 12.02 16.36
N TYR A 196 -1.29 11.23 17.04
CA TYR A 196 -1.71 10.04 17.77
C TYR A 196 -2.53 10.35 19.03
N THR A 197 -2.24 11.47 19.69
CA THR A 197 -2.85 11.82 21.00
C THR A 197 -4.02 12.79 20.90
N GLN A 198 -4.07 13.65 19.87
CA GLN A 198 -5.05 14.72 19.78
C GLN A 198 -6.12 14.53 18.69
N THR A 199 -5.93 13.59 17.74
CA THR A 199 -7.04 13.19 16.86
C THR A 199 -8.02 12.31 17.62
N ASP A 200 -9.30 12.40 17.26
CA ASP A 200 -10.37 11.60 17.86
C ASP A 200 -10.16 10.11 17.54
N PRO A 201 -9.98 9.25 18.56
CA PRO A 201 -9.74 7.82 18.35
C PRO A 201 -10.91 7.06 17.73
N GLY A 202 -12.12 7.59 17.77
CA GLY A 202 -13.30 7.04 17.10
C GLY A 202 -13.38 7.41 15.63
N LEU A 203 -12.58 8.37 15.18
CA LEU A 203 -12.64 8.91 13.82
C LEU A 203 -11.40 8.62 13.00
N VAL A 204 -10.21 8.66 13.63
CA VAL A 204 -8.92 8.55 12.97
C VAL A 204 -8.10 7.43 13.58
N HIS A 205 -7.69 6.50 12.79
CA HIS A 205 -6.74 5.45 13.12
C HIS A 205 -5.41 5.68 12.38
N PHE A 206 -4.47 4.75 12.52
CA PHE A 206 -3.16 4.88 11.88
C PHE A 206 -2.77 3.58 11.17
N VAL A 207 -2.21 3.73 9.97
CA VAL A 207 -1.35 2.76 9.35
C VAL A 207 0.07 3.23 9.65
N LEU A 208 0.72 2.57 10.60
CA LEU A 208 2.09 2.93 10.97
C LEU A 208 3.06 2.40 9.92
N ASP A 209 3.65 3.31 9.13
CA ASP A 209 4.83 2.95 8.37
C ASP A 209 6.03 2.90 9.30
N ALA A 210 6.40 1.67 9.66
CA ALA A 210 7.46 1.39 10.62
C ALA A 210 8.86 1.70 10.03
N GLY A 211 9.03 1.52 8.71
CA GLY A 211 10.27 1.86 8.04
C GLY A 211 10.49 3.37 7.98
N HIS A 212 9.47 4.15 7.63
CA HIS A 212 9.55 5.60 7.70
C HIS A 212 9.75 6.11 9.13
N ALA A 213 9.08 5.53 10.12
CA ALA A 213 9.30 5.87 11.52
C ALA A 213 10.75 5.65 11.93
N PHE A 214 11.34 4.51 11.56
CA PHE A 214 12.76 4.22 11.77
C PHE A 214 13.66 5.23 11.07
N HIS A 215 13.40 5.53 9.80
CA HIS A 215 14.17 6.51 9.04
C HIS A 215 14.10 7.91 9.66
N GLY A 216 12.96 8.29 10.22
CA GLY A 216 12.77 9.52 11.00
C GLY A 216 13.34 9.47 12.42
N GLY A 217 14.11 8.45 12.78
CA GLY A 217 14.84 8.35 14.04
C GLY A 217 14.04 7.81 15.23
N ALA A 218 12.86 7.23 15.01
CA ALA A 218 12.06 6.67 16.10
C ALA A 218 12.61 5.35 16.65
N ASP A 219 12.46 5.14 17.96
CA ASP A 219 12.44 3.80 18.55
C ASP A 219 11.09 3.15 18.23
N VAL A 220 11.02 2.47 17.06
CA VAL A 220 9.78 1.90 16.55
C VAL A 220 9.15 0.89 17.50
N PRO A 221 9.89 -0.04 18.12
CA PRO A 221 9.36 -0.91 19.15
C PRO A 221 8.73 -0.18 20.34
N ALA A 222 9.36 0.91 20.82
CA ALA A 222 8.81 1.71 21.92
C ALA A 222 7.53 2.44 21.48
N PHE A 223 7.52 3.01 20.28
CA PHE A 223 6.36 3.70 19.70
C PHE A 223 5.14 2.77 19.55
N ILE A 224 5.36 1.56 19.04
CA ILE A 224 4.31 0.54 18.91
C ILE A 224 3.72 0.19 20.27
N ARG A 225 4.56 -0.01 21.31
CA ARG A 225 4.08 -0.30 22.67
C ARG A 225 3.28 0.83 23.30
N ALA A 226 3.59 2.09 22.94
CA ALA A 226 2.88 3.26 23.45
C ALA A 226 1.49 3.43 22.83
N HIS A 227 1.30 3.03 21.55
CA HIS A 227 0.10 3.38 20.78
C HIS A 227 -0.66 2.19 20.14
N PRO A 228 -0.69 0.99 20.72
CA PRO A 228 -1.16 -0.22 20.02
C PRO A 228 -2.64 -0.15 19.59
N GLN A 229 -3.49 0.58 20.34
CA GLN A 229 -4.92 0.68 20.07
C GLN A 229 -5.25 1.65 18.92
N ARG A 230 -4.30 2.51 18.54
CA ARG A 230 -4.47 3.47 17.45
C ARG A 230 -4.09 2.90 16.09
N ILE A 231 -3.32 1.81 16.06
CA ILE A 231 -2.75 1.20 14.85
C ILE A 231 -3.70 0.13 14.32
N ILE A 232 -4.15 0.28 13.06
CA ILE A 232 -5.00 -0.69 12.36
C ILE A 232 -4.24 -1.46 11.26
N GLY A 233 -3.04 -1.01 10.92
CA GLY A 233 -2.16 -1.63 9.94
C GLY A 233 -0.73 -1.18 10.13
N PHE A 234 0.19 -1.98 9.63
CA PHE A 234 1.61 -1.64 9.55
C PHE A 234 2.06 -1.67 8.10
N HIS A 235 2.86 -0.69 7.70
CA HIS A 235 3.70 -0.79 6.51
C HIS A 235 5.13 -1.12 6.91
N LEU A 236 5.69 -2.11 6.22
CA LEU A 236 7.08 -2.52 6.39
C LEU A 236 7.84 -2.23 5.10
N ARG A 237 8.87 -1.45 5.24
CA ARG A 237 9.89 -1.13 4.22
C ARG A 237 11.26 -1.07 4.88
N ASP A 238 12.30 -1.07 4.08
CA ASP A 238 13.66 -1.06 4.59
C ASP A 238 14.50 0.03 3.95
N PHE A 239 15.48 0.51 4.70
CA PHE A 239 16.41 1.56 4.29
C PHE A 239 17.84 1.14 4.59
N LYS A 240 18.77 1.56 3.73
CA LYS A 240 20.20 1.50 3.96
C LYS A 240 20.85 2.80 3.50
N ASN A 241 21.51 3.51 4.42
CA ASN A 241 22.07 4.83 4.13
C ASN A 241 21.06 5.80 3.47
N SER A 242 19.82 5.81 3.91
CA SER A 242 18.70 6.59 3.38
C SER A 242 18.15 6.13 2.01
N ASP A 243 18.71 5.12 1.39
CA ASP A 243 18.17 4.53 0.17
C ASP A 243 17.16 3.42 0.51
N TYR A 244 16.06 3.34 -0.26
CA TYR A 244 15.15 2.21 -0.18
C TYR A 244 15.85 0.93 -0.65
N VAL A 245 15.75 -0.13 0.15
CA VAL A 245 16.30 -1.45 -0.18
C VAL A 245 15.26 -2.55 0.03
N GLU A 246 15.56 -3.75 -0.42
CA GLU A 246 14.71 -4.92 -0.21
C GLU A 246 14.51 -5.17 1.28
N LEU A 247 13.26 -5.40 1.69
CA LEU A 247 12.91 -5.66 3.08
C LEU A 247 13.75 -6.81 3.67
N GLY A 248 14.40 -6.52 4.80
CA GLY A 248 15.29 -7.45 5.50
C GLY A 248 16.76 -7.40 5.05
N THR A 249 17.12 -6.49 4.12
CA THR A 249 18.53 -6.34 3.67
C THR A 249 19.19 -5.03 4.10
N GLY A 250 18.43 -4.13 4.72
CA GLY A 250 18.88 -2.82 5.17
C GLY A 250 19.15 -2.75 6.67
N ASP A 251 18.93 -1.56 7.19
CA ASP A 251 19.21 -1.22 8.60
C ASP A 251 17.92 -1.23 9.46
N PHE A 252 16.75 -1.36 8.84
CA PHE A 252 15.47 -1.44 9.55
C PHE A 252 15.41 -2.67 10.47
N PRO A 253 15.11 -2.52 11.75
CA PRO A 253 15.15 -3.62 12.73
C PRO A 253 13.92 -4.54 12.62
N LEU A 254 13.71 -5.14 11.44
CA LEU A 254 12.52 -5.94 11.08
C LEU A 254 12.16 -6.96 12.16
N HIS A 255 13.11 -7.78 12.60
CA HIS A 255 12.84 -8.83 13.62
C HIS A 255 12.45 -8.25 14.97
N GLN A 256 13.01 -7.10 15.39
CA GLN A 256 12.65 -6.46 16.66
C GLN A 256 11.24 -5.85 16.59
N VAL A 257 10.90 -5.24 15.46
CA VAL A 257 9.56 -4.69 15.23
C VAL A 257 8.51 -5.80 15.22
N VAL A 258 8.77 -6.86 14.47
CA VAL A 258 7.86 -8.02 14.42
C VAL A 258 7.73 -8.70 15.78
N ALA A 259 8.83 -8.90 16.52
CA ALA A 259 8.79 -9.44 17.87
C ALA A 259 7.92 -8.57 18.80
N THR A 260 8.00 -7.23 18.67
CA THR A 260 7.15 -6.32 19.45
C THR A 260 5.67 -6.47 19.08
N ILE A 261 5.32 -6.52 17.80
CA ILE A 261 3.94 -6.75 17.34
C ILE A 261 3.37 -8.05 17.92
N ARG A 262 4.18 -9.13 17.94
CA ARG A 262 3.79 -10.42 18.51
C ARG A 262 3.63 -10.35 20.03
N GLN A 263 4.58 -9.73 20.75
CA GLN A 263 4.59 -9.63 22.21
C GLN A 263 3.38 -8.90 22.77
N ILE A 264 2.92 -7.85 22.08
CA ILE A 264 1.71 -7.11 22.50
C ILE A 264 0.41 -7.81 22.08
N GLY A 265 0.49 -8.94 21.38
CA GLY A 265 -0.68 -9.69 20.90
C GLY A 265 -1.51 -8.93 19.87
N TRP A 266 -0.90 -7.97 19.13
CA TRP A 266 -1.59 -7.18 18.12
C TRP A 266 -2.06 -8.06 16.97
N LYS A 267 -3.23 -7.71 16.41
CA LYS A 267 -3.86 -8.42 15.29
C LYS A 267 -4.30 -7.42 14.23
N GLY A 268 -4.07 -7.77 12.98
CA GLY A 268 -4.46 -6.88 11.89
C GLY A 268 -3.66 -7.14 10.62
N TRP A 269 -3.51 -6.09 9.81
CA TRP A 269 -2.83 -6.12 8.53
C TRP A 269 -1.39 -5.65 8.65
N VAL A 270 -0.48 -6.42 8.11
CA VAL A 270 0.92 -6.06 7.94
C VAL A 270 1.19 -6.07 6.44
N GLU A 271 1.52 -4.92 5.89
CA GLU A 271 1.68 -4.73 4.47
C GLU A 271 3.13 -4.39 4.13
N ASN A 272 3.65 -4.99 3.08
CA ASN A 272 4.89 -4.52 2.50
C ASN A 272 4.61 -3.32 1.60
N GLU A 273 5.39 -2.27 1.75
CA GLU A 273 5.40 -1.16 0.81
C GLU A 273 6.80 -0.99 0.21
N GLU A 274 6.87 -1.05 -1.10
CA GLU A 274 8.12 -1.03 -1.85
C GLU A 274 8.16 0.20 -2.76
N GLU A 275 9.21 0.99 -2.63
CA GLU A 275 9.37 2.25 -3.37
C GLU A 275 10.77 2.44 -3.97
N ARG A 276 11.51 1.36 -4.22
CA ARG A 276 12.80 1.48 -4.88
C ARG A 276 12.66 2.20 -6.24
N ALA A 277 13.61 3.07 -6.53
CA ALA A 277 13.59 3.90 -7.74
C ALA A 277 13.67 3.09 -9.05
N ASP A 278 14.21 1.88 -9.01
CA ASP A 278 14.28 0.99 -10.18
C ASP A 278 12.96 0.26 -10.40
N HIS A 279 12.01 0.96 -11.00
CA HIS A 279 10.73 0.38 -11.42
C HIS A 279 10.86 -0.67 -12.53
N SER A 280 12.05 -0.85 -13.14
CA SER A 280 12.29 -1.90 -14.14
C SER A 280 12.20 -3.30 -13.54
N GLN A 281 12.39 -3.42 -12.23
CA GLN A 281 12.28 -4.65 -11.47
C GLN A 281 10.96 -4.81 -10.73
N ALA A 282 10.00 -3.94 -11.00
CA ALA A 282 8.69 -3.93 -10.33
C ALA A 282 7.93 -5.26 -10.42
N GLY A 283 6.96 -5.41 -9.52
CA GLY A 283 6.10 -6.58 -9.48
C GLY A 283 6.74 -7.78 -8.79
N LEU A 284 6.54 -8.97 -9.37
CA LEU A 284 6.91 -10.26 -8.73
C LEU A 284 8.36 -10.32 -8.23
N LYS A 285 9.31 -9.75 -8.97
CA LYS A 285 10.74 -9.83 -8.62
C LYS A 285 11.09 -9.06 -7.35
N VAL A 286 10.35 -8.00 -7.08
CA VAL A 286 10.58 -7.10 -5.95
C VAL A 286 9.72 -7.48 -4.75
N ILE A 287 8.45 -7.80 -5.01
CA ILE A 287 7.47 -8.03 -3.96
C ILE A 287 7.55 -9.45 -3.39
N ALA A 288 7.92 -10.46 -4.18
CA ALA A 288 8.01 -11.83 -3.67
C ALA A 288 9.13 -12.02 -2.63
N PRO A 289 10.35 -11.47 -2.79
CA PRO A 289 11.35 -11.48 -1.74
C PRO A 289 10.90 -10.77 -0.46
N ALA A 290 10.27 -9.60 -0.59
CA ALA A 290 9.74 -8.86 0.56
C ALA A 290 8.66 -9.63 1.32
N TYR A 291 7.74 -10.30 0.61
CA TYR A 291 6.78 -11.23 1.23
C TYR A 291 7.46 -12.32 2.02
N LYS A 292 8.51 -12.93 1.46
CA LYS A 292 9.29 -13.98 2.12
C LYS A 292 9.94 -13.45 3.39
N ALA A 293 10.64 -12.32 3.31
CA ALA A 293 11.31 -11.71 4.47
C ALA A 293 10.32 -11.37 5.60
N MET A 294 9.19 -10.78 5.25
CA MET A 294 8.12 -10.47 6.20
C MET A 294 7.59 -11.74 6.88
N ARG A 295 7.33 -12.78 6.11
CA ARG A 295 6.81 -14.04 6.60
C ARG A 295 7.80 -14.74 7.53
N GLU A 296 9.08 -14.85 7.13
CA GLU A 296 10.16 -15.44 7.93
C GLU A 296 10.35 -14.70 9.26
N ALA A 297 10.23 -13.35 9.26
CA ALA A 297 10.31 -12.57 10.49
C ALA A 297 9.15 -12.87 11.46
N PHE A 298 7.94 -13.17 10.96
CA PHE A 298 6.80 -13.55 11.79
C PHE A 298 6.84 -15.03 12.24
N GLU A 299 7.58 -15.88 11.55
CA GLU A 299 7.75 -17.29 11.89
C GLU A 299 8.89 -17.53 12.91
N SER A 300 9.85 -16.59 13.03
CA SER A 300 10.97 -16.66 13.98
C SER A 300 10.53 -16.23 15.40
#